data_012e9f405428887d6ccda5490666b66b
#
_entry.id   012e9f405428887d6ccda5490666b66b
#
_cell.length_a   1.000
_cell.length_b   1.000
_cell.length_c   1.000
_cell.angle_alpha   90.00
_cell.angle_beta   90.00
_cell.angle_gamma   90.00
#
_symmetry.space_group_name_H-M   'P 1'
#
loop_
_entity.id
_entity.type
_entity.pdbx_description
1 polymer ?
#
loop_
_entity_poly.entity_id
_entity_poly.type
_entity_poly.pdbx_seq_one_letter_code
_entity_poly.pdbx_strand_id
1 'polypeptide(L)'
;MSNQVLLWSILILPWLTLFFMPKENIKRWTPVALFSALTSVLAVELGENLGWFIYGEAASPLRTSSYIILGLNIVVTMWLFHFLYGRFWRYIVIDTVLNFGFIYLLHVYFLGSRGLFHEVGLTPLLNTLIVIFDGVLVYGYQRWQEEIFARSEIKSATYSPNLQPAATKPLPEDQDNDRSE
;
A
#
# COMPACT_ATOMS: atom_id res chain seq x y z
N MET A 1 -6.03 -8.74 -29.95
CA MET A 1 -5.07 -7.83 -29.29
C MET A 1 -3.82 -8.62 -28.98
N SER A 2 -2.65 -8.04 -29.21
CA SER A 2 -1.40 -8.68 -28.81
C SER A 2 -1.38 -8.85 -27.27
N ASN A 3 -0.89 -9.96 -26.76
CA ASN A 3 -0.77 -10.19 -25.30
C ASN A 3 0.00 -9.05 -24.62
N GLN A 4 1.01 -8.51 -25.28
CA GLN A 4 1.78 -7.38 -24.74
C GLN A 4 0.93 -6.13 -24.50
N VAL A 5 0.03 -5.77 -25.41
CA VAL A 5 -0.88 -4.63 -25.22
C VAL A 5 -1.79 -4.85 -24.02
N LEU A 6 -2.27 -6.08 -23.83
CA LEU A 6 -3.09 -6.45 -22.69
C LEU A 6 -2.31 -6.32 -21.38
N LEU A 7 -1.11 -6.89 -21.31
CA LEU A 7 -0.27 -6.87 -20.11
C LEU A 7 0.11 -5.44 -19.70
N TRP A 8 0.50 -4.62 -20.65
CA TRP A 8 0.75 -3.20 -20.43
C TRP A 8 -0.51 -2.42 -20.03
N SER A 9 -1.67 -2.78 -20.56
CA SER A 9 -2.95 -2.18 -20.14
C SER A 9 -3.26 -2.49 -18.66
N ILE A 10 -3.08 -3.74 -18.23
CA ILE A 10 -3.26 -4.14 -16.82
C ILE A 10 -2.26 -3.41 -15.91
N LEU A 11 -1.06 -3.14 -16.39
CA LEU A 11 -0.05 -2.40 -15.64
C LEU A 11 -0.42 -0.91 -15.48
N ILE A 12 -0.88 -0.24 -16.53
CA ILE A 12 -0.98 1.23 -16.58
C ILE A 12 -2.39 1.71 -16.22
N LEU A 13 -3.45 1.09 -16.75
CA LEU A 13 -4.83 1.59 -16.58
C LEU A 13 -5.27 1.74 -15.11
N PRO A 14 -4.94 0.83 -14.19
CA PRO A 14 -5.33 1.01 -12.80
C PRO A 14 -4.79 2.31 -12.19
N TRP A 15 -3.57 2.73 -12.55
CA TRP A 15 -2.97 3.97 -12.03
C TRP A 15 -3.75 5.23 -12.41
N LEU A 16 -4.46 5.21 -13.55
CA LEU A 16 -5.31 6.32 -13.95
C LEU A 16 -6.48 6.53 -12.98
N THR A 17 -6.91 5.47 -12.29
CA THR A 17 -7.99 5.60 -11.30
C THR A 17 -7.56 6.40 -10.07
N LEU A 18 -6.26 6.48 -9.78
CA LEU A 18 -5.74 7.27 -8.66
C LEU A 18 -5.91 8.78 -8.86
N PHE A 19 -6.16 9.27 -10.09
CA PHE A 19 -6.52 10.67 -10.30
C PHE A 19 -7.83 11.06 -9.60
N PHE A 20 -8.70 10.09 -9.31
CA PHE A 20 -9.94 10.30 -8.56
C PHE A 20 -9.76 10.21 -7.05
N MET A 21 -8.58 9.80 -6.57
CA MET A 21 -8.29 9.71 -5.16
C MET A 21 -7.68 11.02 -4.63
N PRO A 22 -8.13 11.53 -3.46
CA PRO A 22 -7.52 12.69 -2.83
C PRO A 22 -6.01 12.49 -2.58
N LYS A 23 -5.21 13.50 -2.84
CA LYS A 23 -3.73 13.43 -2.74
C LYS A 23 -3.25 13.00 -1.35
N GLU A 24 -3.95 13.41 -0.31
CA GLU A 24 -3.63 13.03 1.09
C GLU A 24 -3.78 11.52 1.30
N ASN A 25 -4.82 10.93 0.72
CA ASN A 25 -5.05 9.49 0.79
C ASN A 25 -4.01 8.70 -0.01
N ILE A 26 -3.59 9.22 -1.17
CA ILE A 26 -2.49 8.62 -1.93
C ILE A 26 -1.24 8.53 -1.07
N LYS A 27 -0.83 9.64 -0.44
CA LYS A 27 0.36 9.67 0.44
C LYS A 27 0.22 8.70 1.62
N ARG A 28 -0.97 8.66 2.23
CA ARG A 28 -1.25 7.82 3.40
C ARG A 28 -1.18 6.33 3.07
N TRP A 29 -1.75 5.93 1.92
CA TRP A 29 -1.89 4.51 1.56
C TRP A 29 -0.74 3.97 0.70
N THR A 30 0.13 4.82 0.16
CA THR A 30 1.29 4.38 -0.64
C THR A 30 2.19 3.40 0.12
N PRO A 31 2.59 3.62 1.39
CA PRO A 31 3.48 2.69 2.08
C PRO A 31 2.89 1.29 2.23
N VAL A 32 1.61 1.18 2.60
CA VAL A 32 0.95 -0.13 2.74
C VAL A 32 0.76 -0.81 1.39
N ALA A 33 0.50 -0.06 0.33
CA ALA A 33 0.39 -0.61 -1.02
C ALA A 33 1.74 -1.14 -1.54
N LEU A 34 2.84 -0.45 -1.23
CA LEU A 34 4.19 -0.94 -1.52
C LEU A 34 4.54 -2.19 -0.69
N PHE A 35 4.13 -2.23 0.57
CA PHE A 35 4.29 -3.42 1.40
C PHE A 35 3.50 -4.61 0.85
N SER A 36 2.24 -4.40 0.43
CA SER A 36 1.45 -5.42 -0.25
C SER A 36 2.11 -5.91 -1.55
N ALA A 37 2.69 -5.00 -2.35
CA ALA A 37 3.44 -5.39 -3.53
C ALA A 37 4.67 -6.25 -3.19
N LEU A 38 5.39 -5.91 -2.13
CA LEU A 38 6.54 -6.68 -1.67
C LEU A 38 6.15 -8.10 -1.24
N THR A 39 5.11 -8.23 -0.41
CA THR A 39 4.62 -9.55 0.03
C THR A 39 4.10 -10.37 -1.14
N SER A 40 3.42 -9.74 -2.11
CA SER A 40 2.98 -10.40 -3.34
C SER A 40 4.13 -10.88 -4.23
N VAL A 41 5.22 -10.09 -4.36
CA VAL A 41 6.43 -10.53 -5.07
C VAL A 41 7.02 -11.77 -4.41
N LEU A 42 7.15 -11.75 -3.07
CA LEU A 42 7.68 -12.91 -2.34
C LEU A 42 6.77 -14.14 -2.48
N ALA A 43 5.45 -13.96 -2.42
CA ALA A 43 4.49 -15.05 -2.61
C ALA A 43 4.57 -15.65 -4.01
N VAL A 44 4.74 -14.82 -5.04
CA VAL A 44 4.88 -15.27 -6.43
C VAL A 44 6.20 -16.01 -6.62
N GLU A 45 7.32 -15.46 -6.17
CA GLU A 45 8.63 -16.12 -6.26
C GLU A 45 8.64 -17.48 -5.55
N LEU A 46 8.05 -17.56 -4.37
CA LEU A 46 7.91 -18.83 -3.64
C LEU A 46 7.01 -19.81 -4.41
N GLY A 47 5.88 -19.35 -4.93
CA GLY A 47 4.93 -20.18 -5.64
C GLY A 47 5.49 -20.73 -6.95
N GLU A 48 6.22 -19.94 -7.72
CA GLU A 48 6.91 -20.39 -8.94
C GLU A 48 8.02 -21.41 -8.60
N ASN A 49 8.83 -21.16 -7.59
CA ASN A 49 9.90 -22.07 -7.16
C ASN A 49 9.37 -23.39 -6.58
N LEU A 50 8.21 -23.38 -5.95
CA LEU A 50 7.53 -24.58 -5.44
C LEU A 50 6.70 -25.29 -6.52
N GLY A 51 6.62 -24.75 -7.72
CA GLY A 51 5.85 -25.32 -8.82
C GLY A 51 4.34 -25.26 -8.61
N TRP A 52 3.85 -24.26 -7.86
CA TRP A 52 2.41 -24.10 -7.62
C TRP A 52 1.68 -23.52 -8.82
N PHE A 53 2.34 -22.62 -9.55
CA PHE A 53 1.83 -22.00 -10.76
C PHE A 53 2.96 -21.57 -11.68
N ILE A 54 2.64 -21.34 -12.95
CA ILE A 54 3.58 -20.90 -13.99
C ILE A 54 2.97 -19.73 -14.74
N TYR A 55 3.71 -18.64 -14.87
CA TYR A 55 3.38 -17.53 -15.77
C TYR A 55 4.04 -17.75 -17.13
N GLY A 56 3.24 -17.69 -18.20
CA GLY A 56 3.72 -17.97 -19.55
C GLY A 56 4.43 -16.78 -20.22
N GLU A 57 3.92 -15.56 -20.06
CA GLU A 57 4.44 -14.38 -20.72
C GLU A 57 4.43 -13.18 -19.78
N ALA A 58 5.48 -12.38 -19.84
CA ALA A 58 5.63 -11.14 -19.08
C ALA A 58 5.41 -9.89 -19.95
N ALA A 59 5.08 -8.76 -19.32
CA ALA A 59 5.10 -7.46 -20.00
C ALA A 59 6.55 -7.05 -20.26
N SER A 60 7.09 -7.44 -21.42
CA SER A 60 8.51 -7.18 -21.76
C SER A 60 8.83 -5.68 -21.69
N PRO A 61 9.96 -5.27 -21.07
CA PRO A 61 11.07 -6.08 -20.55
C PRO A 61 10.94 -6.50 -19.08
N LEU A 62 9.77 -6.35 -18.45
CA LEU A 62 9.54 -6.72 -17.06
C LEU A 62 9.44 -8.25 -16.92
N ARG A 63 9.73 -8.75 -15.71
CA ARG A 63 9.59 -10.17 -15.40
C ARG A 63 8.14 -10.52 -15.03
N THR A 64 7.88 -11.79 -15.08
CA THR A 64 6.61 -12.53 -14.91
C THR A 64 5.41 -11.73 -14.36
N SER A 65 5.00 -11.80 -13.17
CA SER A 65 3.76 -11.22 -12.62
C SER A 65 3.78 -9.70 -12.37
N SER A 66 4.82 -8.99 -12.78
CA SER A 66 5.00 -7.57 -12.48
C SER A 66 3.84 -6.67 -12.95
N TYR A 67 3.19 -7.01 -14.05
CA TYR A 67 2.02 -6.25 -14.54
C TYR A 67 0.81 -6.31 -13.60
N ILE A 68 0.66 -7.41 -12.86
CA ILE A 68 -0.38 -7.56 -11.85
C ILE A 68 0.03 -6.88 -10.55
N ILE A 69 1.24 -7.18 -10.07
CA ILE A 69 1.70 -6.68 -8.75
C ILE A 69 1.88 -5.17 -8.76
N LEU A 70 2.60 -4.64 -9.75
CA LEU A 70 2.88 -3.20 -9.83
C LEU A 70 1.73 -2.39 -10.41
N GLY A 71 0.86 -3.00 -11.21
CA GLY A 71 -0.30 -2.35 -11.78
C GLY A 71 -1.52 -2.44 -10.86
N LEU A 72 -2.13 -3.61 -10.85
CA LEU A 72 -3.43 -3.80 -10.23
C LEU A 72 -3.37 -3.89 -8.72
N ASN A 73 -2.44 -4.70 -8.15
CA ASN A 73 -2.39 -4.95 -6.71
C ASN A 73 -2.15 -3.67 -5.90
N ILE A 74 -1.17 -2.84 -6.28
CA ILE A 74 -0.88 -1.56 -5.60
C ILE A 74 -2.13 -0.69 -5.58
N VAL A 75 -2.76 -0.50 -6.72
CA VAL A 75 -3.91 0.41 -6.86
C VAL A 75 -5.14 -0.11 -6.12
N VAL A 76 -5.44 -1.41 -6.24
CA VAL A 76 -6.55 -2.04 -5.52
C VAL A 76 -6.34 -1.96 -4.01
N THR A 77 -5.13 -2.21 -3.52
CA THR A 77 -4.80 -2.06 -2.10
C THR A 77 -5.05 -0.63 -1.62
N MET A 78 -4.62 0.40 -2.37
CA MET A 78 -4.88 1.80 -2.02
C MET A 78 -6.39 2.10 -1.93
N TRP A 79 -7.20 1.61 -2.88
CA TRP A 79 -8.65 1.78 -2.85
C TRP A 79 -9.31 1.01 -1.72
N LEU A 80 -8.89 -0.22 -1.42
CA LEU A 80 -9.38 -0.99 -0.29
C LEU A 80 -9.16 -0.26 1.03
N PHE A 81 -7.95 0.26 1.24
CA PHE A 81 -7.66 1.03 2.45
C PHE A 81 -8.41 2.35 2.48
N HIS A 82 -8.59 3.02 1.36
CA HIS A 82 -9.37 4.25 1.29
C HIS A 82 -10.82 4.06 1.77
N PHE A 83 -11.47 2.96 1.39
CA PHE A 83 -12.88 2.73 1.72
C PHE A 83 -13.10 1.94 3.01
N LEU A 84 -12.19 1.05 3.37
CA LEU A 84 -12.42 0.02 4.38
C LEU A 84 -11.53 0.13 5.61
N TYR A 85 -10.54 1.02 5.60
CA TYR A 85 -9.67 1.17 6.75
C TYR A 85 -10.45 1.52 8.02
N GLY A 86 -10.05 0.94 9.16
CA GLY A 86 -10.77 1.04 10.43
C GLY A 86 -11.91 0.02 10.62
N ARG A 87 -12.24 -0.75 9.58
CA ARG A 87 -13.29 -1.78 9.62
C ARG A 87 -12.71 -3.15 9.25
N PHE A 88 -11.87 -3.71 10.11
CA PHE A 88 -11.08 -4.92 9.85
C PHE A 88 -11.88 -6.06 9.21
N TRP A 89 -13.01 -6.46 9.79
CA TRP A 89 -13.81 -7.57 9.26
C TRP A 89 -14.37 -7.30 7.86
N ARG A 90 -14.79 -6.07 7.59
CA ARG A 90 -15.27 -5.69 6.25
C ARG A 90 -14.12 -5.69 5.25
N TYR A 91 -12.94 -5.22 5.66
CA TYR A 91 -11.74 -5.27 4.83
C TYR A 91 -11.41 -6.71 4.46
N ILE A 92 -11.26 -7.63 5.42
CA ILE A 92 -10.90 -9.03 5.15
C ILE A 92 -11.94 -9.72 4.24
N VAL A 93 -13.23 -9.53 4.49
CA VAL A 93 -14.27 -10.16 3.65
C VAL A 93 -14.22 -9.62 2.22
N ILE A 94 -14.13 -8.31 2.03
CA ILE A 94 -14.12 -7.71 0.70
C ILE A 94 -12.80 -8.04 -0.01
N ASP A 95 -11.67 -7.97 0.68
CA ASP A 95 -10.36 -8.36 0.15
C ASP A 95 -10.37 -9.83 -0.32
N THR A 96 -10.88 -10.75 0.51
CA THR A 96 -11.02 -12.17 0.15
C THR A 96 -11.90 -12.37 -1.09
N VAL A 97 -13.06 -11.69 -1.16
CA VAL A 97 -13.97 -11.78 -2.31
C VAL A 97 -13.32 -11.23 -3.58
N LEU A 98 -12.65 -10.08 -3.49
CA LEU A 98 -11.94 -9.49 -4.62
C LEU A 98 -10.80 -10.38 -5.10
N ASN A 99 -10.00 -10.89 -4.20
CA ASN A 99 -8.91 -11.80 -4.54
C ASN A 99 -9.41 -13.12 -5.14
N PHE A 100 -10.50 -13.68 -4.59
CA PHE A 100 -11.14 -14.85 -5.18
C PHE A 100 -11.61 -14.57 -6.61
N GLY A 101 -12.34 -13.48 -6.81
CA GLY A 101 -12.76 -13.04 -8.15
C GLY A 101 -11.56 -12.81 -9.08
N PHE A 102 -10.51 -12.18 -8.56
CA PHE A 102 -9.29 -11.93 -9.30
C PHE A 102 -8.58 -13.22 -9.73
N ILE A 103 -8.40 -14.17 -8.81
CA ILE A 103 -7.75 -15.46 -9.12
C ILE A 103 -8.58 -16.23 -10.15
N TYR A 104 -9.86 -16.42 -9.92
CA TYR A 104 -10.69 -17.25 -10.79
C TYR A 104 -11.08 -16.57 -12.10
N LEU A 105 -11.50 -15.29 -12.08
CA LEU A 105 -11.92 -14.60 -13.31
C LEU A 105 -10.73 -14.10 -14.12
N LEU A 106 -9.74 -13.47 -13.49
CA LEU A 106 -8.63 -12.91 -14.24
C LEU A 106 -7.52 -13.95 -14.50
N HIS A 107 -6.99 -14.61 -13.47
CA HIS A 107 -5.90 -15.55 -13.65
C HIS A 107 -6.33 -16.83 -14.38
N VAL A 108 -7.28 -17.58 -13.80
CA VAL A 108 -7.63 -18.90 -14.32
C VAL A 108 -8.41 -18.80 -15.62
N TYR A 109 -9.46 -17.99 -15.66
CA TYR A 109 -10.32 -17.91 -16.84
C TYR A 109 -9.70 -17.02 -17.94
N PHE A 110 -9.38 -15.76 -17.66
CA PHE A 110 -9.00 -14.81 -18.68
C PHE A 110 -7.53 -14.97 -19.14
N LEU A 111 -6.58 -15.06 -18.22
CA LEU A 111 -5.16 -15.24 -18.54
C LEU A 111 -4.87 -16.70 -18.91
N GLY A 112 -5.53 -17.66 -18.25
CA GLY A 112 -5.38 -19.08 -18.56
C GLY A 112 -5.85 -19.41 -19.96
N SER A 113 -6.98 -18.88 -20.44
CA SER A 113 -7.48 -19.07 -21.82
C SER A 113 -6.52 -18.54 -22.89
N ARG A 114 -5.58 -17.68 -22.52
CA ARG A 114 -4.55 -17.09 -23.41
C ARG A 114 -3.17 -17.73 -23.23
N GLY A 115 -3.03 -18.75 -22.39
CA GLY A 115 -1.75 -19.40 -22.08
C GLY A 115 -0.80 -18.52 -21.28
N LEU A 116 -1.31 -17.46 -20.62
CA LEU A 116 -0.50 -16.51 -19.84
C LEU A 116 -0.35 -16.93 -18.38
N PHE A 117 -1.18 -17.87 -17.90
CA PHE A 117 -1.15 -18.39 -16.54
C PHE A 117 -1.60 -19.85 -16.50
N HIS A 118 -0.89 -20.68 -15.74
CA HIS A 118 -1.24 -22.07 -15.50
C HIS A 118 -1.07 -22.40 -14.01
N GLU A 119 -2.14 -22.89 -13.38
CA GLU A 119 -2.14 -23.46 -12.05
C GLU A 119 -1.69 -24.92 -12.11
N VAL A 120 -0.68 -25.33 -11.34
CA VAL A 120 -0.07 -26.65 -11.47
C VAL A 120 -0.24 -27.49 -10.19
N GLY A 121 0.02 -26.92 -9.02
CA GLY A 121 0.08 -27.70 -7.77
C GLY A 121 -0.64 -27.07 -6.58
N LEU A 122 -1.26 -25.91 -6.72
CA LEU A 122 -1.92 -25.22 -5.63
C LEU A 122 -3.41 -25.57 -5.60
N THR A 123 -3.90 -26.05 -4.45
CA THR A 123 -5.35 -26.23 -4.29
C THR A 123 -6.04 -24.88 -4.07
N PRO A 124 -7.28 -24.69 -4.59
CA PRO A 124 -8.01 -23.44 -4.41
C PRO A 124 -8.16 -23.01 -2.95
N LEU A 125 -8.31 -23.98 -2.04
CA LEU A 125 -8.39 -23.73 -0.61
C LEU A 125 -7.08 -23.15 -0.07
N LEU A 126 -5.94 -23.73 -0.41
CA LEU A 126 -4.62 -23.26 0.06
C LEU A 126 -4.31 -21.88 -0.50
N ASN A 127 -4.64 -21.64 -1.77
CA ASN A 127 -4.49 -20.32 -2.39
C ASN A 127 -5.33 -19.26 -1.65
N THR A 128 -6.60 -19.57 -1.34
CA THR A 128 -7.46 -18.67 -0.57
C THR A 128 -6.91 -18.38 0.83
N LEU A 129 -6.37 -19.38 1.53
CA LEU A 129 -5.76 -19.19 2.85
C LEU A 129 -4.52 -18.31 2.80
N ILE A 130 -3.66 -18.47 1.79
CA ILE A 130 -2.48 -17.61 1.58
C ILE A 130 -2.91 -16.15 1.38
N VAL A 131 -3.91 -15.92 0.56
CA VAL A 131 -4.42 -14.57 0.28
C VAL A 131 -5.03 -13.92 1.53
N ILE A 132 -5.83 -14.67 2.31
CA ILE A 132 -6.38 -14.16 3.57
C ILE A 132 -5.26 -13.82 4.54
N PHE A 133 -4.24 -14.66 4.64
CA PHE A 133 -3.09 -14.40 5.49
C PHE A 133 -2.35 -13.14 5.06
N ASP A 134 -2.11 -12.96 3.77
CA ASP A 134 -1.48 -11.75 3.23
C ASP A 134 -2.32 -10.49 3.54
N GLY A 135 -3.63 -10.54 3.33
CA GLY A 135 -4.54 -9.44 3.68
C GLY A 135 -4.49 -9.05 5.16
N VAL A 136 -4.44 -10.03 6.08
CA VAL A 136 -4.27 -9.78 7.52
C VAL A 136 -2.92 -9.13 7.81
N LEU A 137 -1.86 -9.60 7.17
CA LEU A 137 -0.50 -9.09 7.33
C LEU A 137 -0.39 -7.64 6.85
N VAL A 138 -0.94 -7.34 5.69
CA VAL A 138 -0.97 -5.98 5.10
C VAL A 138 -1.78 -5.01 5.98
N TYR A 139 -2.93 -5.45 6.50
CA TYR A 139 -3.72 -4.64 7.43
C TYR A 139 -3.00 -4.38 8.75
N GLY A 140 -2.34 -5.40 9.30
CA GLY A 140 -1.52 -5.30 10.50
C GLY A 140 -0.36 -4.33 10.33
N TYR A 141 0.31 -4.37 9.18
CA TYR A 141 1.39 -3.42 8.84
C TYR A 141 0.90 -1.96 8.88
N GLN A 142 -0.24 -1.66 8.27
CA GLN A 142 -0.78 -0.30 8.28
C GLN A 142 -1.13 0.17 9.70
N ARG A 143 -1.74 -0.68 10.50
CA ARG A 143 -2.00 -0.37 11.91
C ARG A 143 -0.73 -0.07 12.69
N TRP A 144 0.28 -0.92 12.55
CA TRP A 144 1.57 -0.73 13.19
C TRP A 144 2.25 0.57 12.76
N GLN A 145 2.22 0.88 11.47
CA GLN A 145 2.78 2.12 10.92
C GLN A 145 2.11 3.36 11.52
N GLU A 146 0.78 3.40 11.58
CA GLU A 146 0.06 4.54 12.15
C GLU A 146 0.32 4.73 13.65
N GLU A 147 0.44 3.65 14.41
CA GLU A 147 0.78 3.74 15.83
C GLU A 147 2.17 4.36 16.07
N ILE A 148 3.14 4.09 15.20
CA ILE A 148 4.47 4.70 15.28
C ILE A 148 4.38 6.20 15.02
N PHE A 149 3.67 6.63 13.99
CA PHE A 149 3.52 8.04 13.65
C PHE A 149 2.78 8.80 14.76
N ALA A 150 1.69 8.26 15.28
CA ALA A 150 0.95 8.86 16.38
C ALA A 150 1.82 9.06 17.64
N ARG A 151 2.65 8.06 17.97
CA ARG A 151 3.60 8.19 19.10
C ARG A 151 4.70 9.23 18.87
N SER A 152 5.15 9.39 17.62
CA SER A 152 6.18 10.40 17.29
C SER A 152 5.63 11.81 17.38
N GLU A 153 4.38 12.04 16.98
CA GLU A 153 3.71 13.34 17.12
C GLU A 153 3.52 13.71 18.60
N ILE A 154 3.08 12.78 19.44
CA ILE A 154 2.93 13.01 20.88
C ILE A 154 4.28 13.37 21.51
N LYS A 155 5.35 12.67 21.17
CA LYS A 155 6.70 12.96 21.68
C LYS A 155 7.20 14.34 21.23
N SER A 156 7.00 14.71 19.97
CA SER A 156 7.40 16.02 19.46
C SER A 156 6.59 17.16 20.10
N ALA A 157 5.29 16.96 20.32
CA ALA A 157 4.45 17.92 21.03
C ALA A 157 4.85 18.10 22.51
N THR A 158 5.26 16.99 23.16
CA THR A 158 5.72 17.03 24.58
C THR A 158 7.13 17.62 24.69
N TYR A 159 7.97 17.49 23.66
CA TYR A 159 9.34 18.02 23.62
C TYR A 159 9.41 19.42 22.99
N SER A 160 8.29 20.03 22.62
CA SER A 160 8.28 21.45 22.26
C SER A 160 8.61 22.22 23.53
N PRO A 161 9.87 22.66 23.74
CA PRO A 161 10.16 23.53 24.85
C PRO A 161 9.27 24.74 24.62
N ASN A 162 8.55 25.12 25.66
CA ASN A 162 7.80 26.36 25.74
C ASN A 162 8.66 27.46 25.08
N LEU A 163 8.46 27.74 23.81
CA LEU A 163 8.83 28.99 23.22
C LEU A 163 7.84 30.00 23.77
N GLN A 164 7.91 30.20 25.10
CA GLN A 164 7.49 31.47 25.66
C GLN A 164 8.26 32.51 24.83
N PRO A 165 7.56 33.41 24.12
CA PRO A 165 8.23 34.54 23.53
C PRO A 165 9.05 35.12 24.66
N ALA A 166 10.37 35.22 24.48
CA ALA A 166 11.25 35.81 25.46
C ALA A 166 10.56 37.10 25.89
N ALA A 167 10.00 37.08 27.09
CA ALA A 167 9.40 38.27 27.66
C ALA A 167 10.48 39.33 27.50
N THR A 168 10.22 40.29 26.67
CA THR A 168 11.09 41.46 26.52
C THR A 168 11.29 41.99 27.90
N LYS A 169 12.46 41.67 28.47
CA LYS A 169 12.87 42.20 29.75
C LYS A 169 12.79 43.72 29.59
N PRO A 170 11.99 44.42 30.38
CA PRO A 170 11.96 45.88 30.29
C PRO A 170 13.39 46.34 30.41
N LEU A 171 13.85 47.16 29.45
CA LEU A 171 15.11 47.84 29.55
C LEU A 171 15.12 48.55 30.89
N PRO A 172 16.24 48.50 31.67
CA PRO A 172 16.38 49.33 32.87
C PRO A 172 16.14 50.77 32.45
N GLU A 173 15.14 51.41 33.04
CA GLU A 173 14.99 52.86 32.94
C GLU A 173 16.31 53.48 33.39
N ASP A 174 17.01 54.18 32.46
CA ASP A 174 18.11 55.01 32.77
C ASP A 174 17.63 56.11 33.79
N GLN A 175 17.97 55.86 35.03
CA GLN A 175 17.88 56.93 36.03
C GLN A 175 18.89 58.03 35.65
N ASP A 176 18.43 58.92 34.79
CA ASP A 176 19.11 60.23 34.64
C ASP A 176 19.19 60.92 36.01
N ASN A 177 20.37 60.83 36.56
CA ASN A 177 20.73 61.45 37.79
C ASN A 177 20.87 62.91 37.48
N ASP A 178 19.76 63.65 37.64
CA ASP A 178 19.75 65.09 37.64
C ASP A 178 20.58 65.60 38.89
N ARG A 179 21.82 65.95 38.63
CA ARG A 179 22.64 66.73 39.55
C ARG A 179 22.87 68.08 38.91
N SER A 180 21.91 68.95 39.13
CA SER A 180 22.11 70.37 39.10
C SER A 180 22.82 70.76 40.41
N GLU A 181 24.06 71.26 40.28
CA GLU A 181 24.60 72.46 40.89
C GLU A 181 25.96 72.78 40.27
#